data_149edda45d2b1aa6a227fe5db57ba68b
#
_entry.id   149edda45d2b1aa6a227fe5db57ba68b
#
_cell.length_a   1.000
_cell.length_b   1.000
_cell.length_c   1.000
_cell.angle_alpha   90.00
_cell.angle_beta   90.00
_cell.angle_gamma   90.00
#
_symmetry.space_group_name_H-M   'P 1'
#
loop_
_entity.id
_entity.type
_entity.pdbx_description
1 polymer ?
#
loop_
_entity_poly.entity_id
_entity_poly.type
_entity_poly.pdbx_seq_one_letter_code
_entity_poly.pdbx_strand_id
1 'polypeptide(L)'
;MDPVLMHLCALEFLGTLVLVLMGDGVCAACNLNKSKAQGAGWVVIALGWGLAVMAGVFVAHASGAHLNPAVTIGLACTGGFGTFLANAGVTASLTTSVIGYIVAQMIGGFLGAVLVWLVYRDHFNITEDKEAVLGTYCTMPAIDNKPANFFTELVATFILLLMIIGIGNYADVANVGAVSAWPITAVIVSLGMSLGGPTGYAMNPARDLSPRIA
;
A
#
# COMPACT_ATOMS: atom_id res chain seq x y z
N MET A 1 -11.97 11.43 22.13
CA MET A 1 -11.81 10.68 20.87
C MET A 1 -12.26 9.25 21.11
N ASP A 2 -12.95 8.63 20.17
CA ASP A 2 -13.45 7.25 20.30
C ASP A 2 -12.28 6.28 20.51
N PRO A 3 -12.20 5.52 21.63
CA PRO A 3 -11.06 4.66 21.92
C PRO A 3 -10.91 3.50 20.93
N VAL A 4 -12.04 2.99 20.43
CA VAL A 4 -12.05 1.91 19.44
C VAL A 4 -11.46 2.43 18.13
N LEU A 5 -11.91 3.60 17.65
CA LEU A 5 -11.37 4.22 16.45
C LEU A 5 -9.87 4.51 16.58
N MET A 6 -9.40 4.98 17.75
CA MET A 6 -7.98 5.20 17.98
C MET A 6 -7.17 3.92 17.83
N HIS A 7 -7.65 2.82 18.38
CA HIS A 7 -7.02 1.51 18.23
C HIS A 7 -6.94 1.07 16.76
N LEU A 8 -8.05 1.20 16.03
CA LEU A 8 -8.09 0.86 14.60
C LEU A 8 -7.13 1.74 13.79
N CYS A 9 -7.08 3.04 14.05
CA CYS A 9 -6.12 3.96 13.43
C CYS A 9 -4.66 3.58 13.74
N ALA A 10 -4.35 3.15 14.97
CA ALA A 10 -3.02 2.69 15.33
C ALA A 10 -2.61 1.43 14.53
N LEU A 11 -3.54 0.52 14.28
CA LEU A 11 -3.32 -0.65 13.42
C LEU A 11 -3.10 -0.26 11.95
N GLU A 12 -3.90 0.66 11.42
CA GLU A 12 -3.69 1.20 10.06
C GLU A 12 -2.32 1.88 9.91
N PHE A 13 -1.90 2.65 10.92
CA PHE A 13 -0.57 3.25 10.96
C PHE A 13 0.53 2.17 10.92
N LEU A 14 0.49 1.18 11.82
CA LEU A 14 1.49 0.12 11.88
C LEU A 14 1.51 -0.75 10.63
N GLY A 15 0.34 -1.13 10.12
CA GLY A 15 0.22 -1.93 8.91
C GLY A 15 0.76 -1.20 7.69
N THR A 16 0.46 0.11 7.55
CA THR A 16 0.98 0.91 6.43
C THR A 16 2.48 1.17 6.56
N LEU A 17 2.99 1.35 7.77
CA LEU A 17 4.43 1.44 8.02
C LEU A 17 5.15 0.16 7.56
N VAL A 18 4.64 -1.01 7.93
CA VAL A 18 5.21 -2.32 7.51
C VAL A 18 5.09 -2.50 6.00
N LEU A 19 3.95 -2.16 5.42
CA LEU A 19 3.73 -2.21 3.97
C LEU A 19 4.78 -1.39 3.23
N VAL A 20 4.97 -0.13 3.61
CA VAL A 20 5.93 0.76 2.93
C VAL A 20 7.38 0.36 3.22
N LEU A 21 7.70 0.00 4.47
CA LEU A 21 9.05 -0.49 4.82
C LEU A 21 9.46 -1.69 3.95
N MET A 22 8.58 -2.64 3.74
CA MET A 22 8.89 -3.83 2.92
C MET A 22 8.81 -3.56 1.43
N GLY A 23 7.84 -2.76 0.98
CA GLY A 23 7.63 -2.44 -0.43
C GLY A 23 8.69 -1.51 -0.99
N ASP A 24 8.99 -0.39 -0.32
CA ASP A 24 10.12 0.46 -0.69
C ASP A 24 11.46 -0.26 -0.44
N GLY A 25 11.50 -1.15 0.57
CA GLY A 25 12.66 -2.00 0.84
C GLY A 25 13.02 -2.91 -0.32
N VAL A 26 12.04 -3.56 -1.00
CA VAL A 26 12.33 -4.35 -2.20
C VAL A 26 12.75 -3.47 -3.38
N CYS A 27 12.19 -2.27 -3.51
CA CYS A 27 12.64 -1.29 -4.50
C CYS A 27 14.08 -0.86 -4.23
N ALA A 28 14.44 -0.53 -2.98
CA ALA A 28 15.82 -0.23 -2.58
C ALA A 28 16.76 -1.39 -2.92
N ALA A 29 16.37 -2.62 -2.60
CA ALA A 29 17.15 -3.80 -2.92
C ALA A 29 17.41 -3.98 -4.41
N CYS A 30 16.41 -3.68 -5.26
CA CYS A 30 16.54 -3.84 -6.72
C CYS A 30 17.24 -2.67 -7.39
N ASN A 31 17.08 -1.44 -6.89
CA ASN A 31 17.48 -0.21 -7.57
C ASN A 31 18.84 0.32 -7.10
N LEU A 32 19.16 0.20 -5.79
CA LEU A 32 20.33 0.86 -5.22
C LEU A 32 21.63 0.08 -5.47
N ASN A 33 22.71 0.85 -5.65
CA ASN A 33 24.03 0.31 -5.94
C ASN A 33 24.56 -0.63 -4.84
N LYS A 34 25.21 -1.71 -5.27
CA LYS A 34 25.82 -2.74 -4.43
C LYS A 34 24.86 -3.48 -3.51
N SER A 35 23.54 -3.32 -3.68
CA SER A 35 22.58 -4.21 -3.04
C SER A 35 22.72 -5.63 -3.60
N LYS A 36 22.49 -6.64 -2.77
CA LYS A 36 22.56 -8.05 -3.20
C LYS A 36 21.55 -8.42 -4.28
N ALA A 37 20.43 -7.68 -4.34
CA ALA A 37 19.38 -7.88 -5.34
C ALA A 37 19.41 -6.82 -6.44
N GLN A 38 20.48 -6.02 -6.55
CA GLN A 38 20.57 -4.99 -7.59
C GLN A 38 20.33 -5.57 -8.98
N GLY A 39 19.40 -4.97 -9.73
CA GLY A 39 19.06 -5.41 -11.08
C GLY A 39 18.17 -6.67 -11.13
N ALA A 40 17.59 -7.13 -10.02
CA ALA A 40 16.72 -8.32 -9.99
C ALA A 40 15.44 -8.17 -10.82
N GLY A 41 15.05 -6.96 -11.14
CA GLY A 41 14.01 -6.66 -12.13
C GLY A 41 12.59 -6.58 -11.58
N TRP A 42 11.68 -6.25 -12.50
CA TRP A 42 10.29 -5.90 -12.21
C TRP A 42 9.48 -6.99 -11.51
N VAL A 43 9.73 -8.26 -11.86
CA VAL A 43 9.01 -9.40 -11.25
C VAL A 43 9.28 -9.48 -9.75
N VAL A 44 10.52 -9.25 -9.33
CA VAL A 44 10.89 -9.24 -7.90
C VAL A 44 10.21 -8.09 -7.18
N ILE A 45 10.15 -6.90 -7.80
CA ILE A 45 9.45 -5.73 -7.25
C ILE A 45 7.95 -6.04 -7.09
N ALA A 46 7.30 -6.58 -8.13
CA ALA A 46 5.87 -6.88 -8.09
C ALA A 46 5.52 -7.94 -7.02
N LEU A 47 6.33 -9.01 -6.93
CA LEU A 47 6.19 -10.02 -5.86
C LEU A 47 6.43 -9.41 -4.48
N GLY A 48 7.47 -8.60 -4.33
CA GLY A 48 7.82 -7.95 -3.07
C GLY A 48 6.70 -7.03 -2.57
N TRP A 49 6.09 -6.24 -3.45
CA TRP A 49 4.95 -5.40 -3.09
C TRP A 49 3.72 -6.21 -2.68
N GLY A 50 3.42 -7.32 -3.37
CA GLY A 50 2.34 -8.22 -2.94
C GLY A 50 2.57 -8.79 -1.55
N LEU A 51 3.79 -9.25 -1.28
CA LEU A 51 4.18 -9.77 0.04
C LEU A 51 4.23 -8.68 1.11
N ALA A 52 4.60 -7.45 0.75
CA ALA A 52 4.56 -6.29 1.64
C ALA A 52 3.11 -5.95 2.06
N VAL A 53 2.17 -6.00 1.12
CA VAL A 53 0.73 -5.85 1.43
C VAL A 53 0.28 -6.95 2.37
N MET A 54 0.65 -8.21 2.11
CA MET A 54 0.31 -9.34 2.99
C MET A 54 0.81 -9.12 4.42
N ALA A 55 2.06 -8.69 4.58
CA ALA A 55 2.63 -8.41 5.90
C ALA A 55 1.89 -7.27 6.61
N GLY A 56 1.55 -6.18 5.89
CA GLY A 56 0.74 -5.09 6.41
C GLY A 56 -0.66 -5.56 6.85
N VAL A 57 -1.30 -6.41 6.06
CA VAL A 57 -2.61 -7.01 6.39
C VAL A 57 -2.53 -7.84 7.67
N PHE A 58 -1.48 -8.63 7.86
CA PHE A 58 -1.32 -9.40 9.10
C PHE A 58 -1.20 -8.50 10.33
N VAL A 59 -0.50 -7.39 10.22
CA VAL A 59 -0.34 -6.42 11.32
C VAL A 59 -1.66 -5.69 11.62
N ALA A 60 -2.39 -5.29 10.58
CA ALA A 60 -3.57 -4.44 10.69
C ALA A 60 -4.90 -5.22 10.58
N HIS A 61 -4.90 -6.54 10.69
CA HIS A 61 -6.10 -7.36 10.42
C HIS A 61 -7.36 -6.86 11.15
N ALA A 62 -7.25 -6.51 12.42
CA ALA A 62 -8.39 -6.08 13.21
C ALA A 62 -8.97 -4.70 12.83
N SER A 63 -8.25 -3.88 12.04
CA SER A 63 -8.76 -2.62 11.48
C SER A 63 -9.48 -2.77 10.14
N GLY A 64 -9.54 -3.99 9.60
CA GLY A 64 -9.94 -4.23 8.22
C GLY A 64 -8.82 -4.04 7.21
N ALA A 65 -7.62 -3.63 7.67
CA ALA A 65 -6.38 -3.53 6.91
C ALA A 65 -6.54 -2.81 5.56
N HIS A 66 -7.08 -1.60 5.58
CA HIS A 66 -7.20 -0.80 4.35
C HIS A 66 -5.83 -0.41 3.81
N LEU A 67 -4.91 0.09 4.66
CA LEU A 67 -3.51 0.46 4.39
C LEU A 67 -3.34 1.41 3.18
N ASN A 68 -4.44 2.03 2.77
CA ASN A 68 -4.54 2.75 1.50
C ASN A 68 -5.71 3.76 1.56
N PRO A 69 -5.46 5.06 1.42
CA PRO A 69 -6.52 6.07 1.36
C PRO A 69 -7.57 5.81 0.27
N ALA A 70 -7.16 5.32 -0.91
CA ALA A 70 -8.10 5.00 -1.99
C ALA A 70 -9.03 3.84 -1.61
N VAL A 71 -8.52 2.82 -0.93
CA VAL A 71 -9.32 1.71 -0.40
C VAL A 71 -10.28 2.21 0.67
N THR A 72 -9.80 3.03 1.61
CA THR A 72 -10.63 3.61 2.67
C THR A 72 -11.81 4.40 2.09
N ILE A 73 -11.56 5.27 1.11
CA ILE A 73 -12.60 6.04 0.44
C ILE A 73 -13.54 5.11 -0.36
N GLY A 74 -13.01 4.18 -1.12
CA GLY A 74 -13.81 3.24 -1.92
C GLY A 74 -14.78 2.41 -1.07
N LEU A 75 -14.30 1.85 0.04
CA LEU A 75 -15.13 1.09 0.97
C LEU A 75 -16.12 1.98 1.74
N ALA A 76 -15.78 3.23 2.01
CA ALA A 76 -16.73 4.19 2.59
C ALA A 76 -17.87 4.51 1.62
N CYS A 77 -17.57 4.71 0.34
CA CYS A 77 -18.58 5.00 -0.70
C CYS A 77 -19.54 3.82 -0.95
N THR A 78 -19.06 2.59 -0.80
CA THR A 78 -19.89 1.38 -0.99
C THR A 78 -20.64 0.95 0.28
N GLY A 79 -20.45 1.64 1.40
CA GLY A 79 -21.07 1.32 2.70
C GLY A 79 -20.33 0.22 3.50
N GLY A 80 -19.38 -0.48 2.90
CA GLY A 80 -18.63 -1.57 3.56
C GLY A 80 -17.86 -1.10 4.79
N PHE A 81 -17.20 0.05 4.71
CA PHE A 81 -16.50 0.62 5.86
C PHE A 81 -17.43 1.03 6.98
N GLY A 82 -18.58 1.65 6.66
CA GLY A 82 -19.60 2.00 7.67
C GLY A 82 -20.13 0.78 8.41
N THR A 83 -20.41 -0.32 7.71
CA THR A 83 -20.83 -1.59 8.29
C THR A 83 -19.76 -2.18 9.19
N PHE A 84 -18.49 -2.18 8.75
CA PHE A 84 -17.35 -2.63 9.56
C PHE A 84 -17.23 -1.83 10.86
N LEU A 85 -17.29 -0.49 10.81
CA LEU A 85 -17.18 0.38 11.98
C LEU A 85 -18.32 0.13 12.99
N ALA A 86 -19.54 -0.04 12.51
CA ALA A 86 -20.69 -0.36 13.36
C ALA A 86 -20.51 -1.69 14.08
N ASN A 87 -20.05 -2.72 13.38
CA ASN A 87 -19.76 -4.04 13.96
C ASN A 87 -18.59 -4.01 14.96
N ALA A 88 -17.60 -3.13 14.72
CA ALA A 88 -16.49 -2.91 15.64
C ALA A 88 -16.88 -2.08 16.89
N GLY A 89 -18.07 -1.51 16.94
CA GLY A 89 -18.54 -0.68 18.05
C GLY A 89 -18.00 0.75 18.04
N VAL A 90 -17.59 1.25 16.87
CA VAL A 90 -17.13 2.64 16.72
C VAL A 90 -18.32 3.59 16.78
N THR A 91 -18.24 4.58 17.65
CA THR A 91 -19.29 5.61 17.84
C THR A 91 -19.05 6.90 17.07
N ALA A 92 -17.82 7.06 16.54
CA ALA A 92 -17.47 8.21 15.71
C ALA A 92 -18.17 8.18 14.36
N SER A 93 -18.35 9.36 13.74
CA SER A 93 -18.94 9.45 12.40
C SER A 93 -18.07 8.77 11.33
N LEU A 94 -18.68 8.32 10.23
CA LEU A 94 -17.96 7.75 9.09
C LEU A 94 -16.88 8.73 8.57
N THR A 95 -17.22 10.02 8.46
CA THR A 95 -16.24 11.05 8.02
C THR A 95 -15.04 11.15 8.94
N THR A 96 -15.26 11.16 10.26
CA THR A 96 -14.18 11.17 11.26
C THR A 96 -13.29 9.94 11.13
N SER A 97 -13.89 8.77 10.92
CA SER A 97 -13.20 7.50 10.79
C SER A 97 -12.37 7.44 9.49
N VAL A 98 -12.92 7.91 8.37
CA VAL A 98 -12.20 8.02 7.08
C VAL A 98 -10.98 8.92 7.23
N ILE A 99 -11.13 10.11 7.82
CA ILE A 99 -10.02 11.05 8.04
C ILE A 99 -8.97 10.42 8.97
N GLY A 100 -9.40 9.79 10.06
CA GLY A 100 -8.51 9.12 11.01
C GLY A 100 -7.65 8.04 10.36
N TYR A 101 -8.27 7.18 9.55
CA TYR A 101 -7.56 6.14 8.79
C TYR A 101 -6.55 6.75 7.81
N ILE A 102 -6.97 7.72 7.00
CA ILE A 102 -6.09 8.35 6.01
C ILE A 102 -4.88 9.00 6.68
N VAL A 103 -5.08 9.76 7.77
CA VAL A 103 -3.98 10.38 8.51
C VAL A 103 -3.03 9.32 9.08
N ALA A 104 -3.56 8.26 9.68
CA ALA A 104 -2.77 7.15 10.22
C ALA A 104 -1.94 6.46 9.13
N GLN A 105 -2.55 6.17 7.98
CA GLN A 105 -1.89 5.57 6.82
C GLN A 105 -0.77 6.47 6.27
N MET A 106 -1.04 7.77 6.11
CA MET A 106 -0.05 8.72 5.59
C MET A 106 1.17 8.84 6.51
N ILE A 107 0.96 8.91 7.83
CA ILE A 107 2.06 8.95 8.81
C ILE A 107 2.82 7.62 8.82
N GLY A 108 2.11 6.49 8.75
CA GLY A 108 2.71 5.16 8.66
C GLY A 108 3.59 5.02 7.43
N GLY A 109 3.10 5.42 6.25
CA GLY A 109 3.87 5.40 5.01
C GLY A 109 5.13 6.27 5.07
N PHE A 110 5.02 7.48 5.60
CA PHE A 110 6.16 8.37 5.80
C PHE A 110 7.25 7.73 6.69
N LEU A 111 6.87 7.20 7.85
CA LEU A 111 7.83 6.56 8.75
C LEU A 111 8.40 5.26 8.18
N GLY A 112 7.61 4.49 7.41
CA GLY A 112 8.10 3.33 6.68
C GLY A 112 9.23 3.69 5.72
N ALA A 113 9.06 4.77 4.95
CA ALA A 113 10.08 5.28 4.03
C ALA A 113 11.35 5.77 4.76
N VAL A 114 11.19 6.48 5.88
CA VAL A 114 12.32 6.89 6.73
C VAL A 114 13.11 5.66 7.23
N LEU A 115 12.42 4.60 7.61
CA LEU A 115 13.08 3.35 8.03
C LEU A 115 13.82 2.69 6.87
N VAL A 116 13.29 2.71 5.64
CA VAL A 116 14.01 2.24 4.44
C VAL A 116 15.30 3.03 4.25
N TRP A 117 15.24 4.36 4.37
CA TRP A 117 16.44 5.20 4.28
C TRP A 117 17.49 4.82 5.34
N LEU A 118 17.08 4.59 6.57
CA LEU A 118 18.00 4.18 7.65
C LEU A 118 18.64 2.81 7.36
N VAL A 119 17.85 1.83 6.88
CA VAL A 119 18.34 0.48 6.55
C VAL A 119 19.30 0.48 5.38
N TYR A 120 19.01 1.29 4.34
CA TYR A 120 19.79 1.35 3.10
C TYR A 120 20.70 2.57 3.01
N ARG A 121 20.97 3.27 4.10
CA ARG A 121 21.67 4.56 4.14
C ARG A 121 22.97 4.55 3.32
N ASP A 122 23.81 3.52 3.49
CA ASP A 122 25.10 3.43 2.78
C ASP A 122 24.89 3.20 1.29
N HIS A 123 23.87 2.46 0.88
CA HIS A 123 23.51 2.24 -0.52
C HIS A 123 23.00 3.53 -1.18
N PHE A 124 22.18 4.31 -0.48
CA PHE A 124 21.75 5.63 -0.95
C PHE A 124 22.96 6.57 -1.17
N ASN A 125 23.91 6.58 -0.24
CA ASN A 125 25.08 7.46 -0.32
C ASN A 125 25.98 7.15 -1.53
N ILE A 126 25.99 5.93 -2.04
CA ILE A 126 26.82 5.52 -3.20
C ILE A 126 26.03 5.41 -4.51
N THR A 127 24.72 5.66 -4.49
CA THR A 127 23.87 5.62 -5.68
C THR A 127 23.72 7.03 -6.25
N GLU A 128 24.43 7.30 -7.35
CA GLU A 128 24.42 8.63 -8.01
C GLU A 128 23.18 8.82 -8.90
N ASP A 129 22.57 7.73 -9.36
CA ASP A 129 21.37 7.74 -10.18
C ASP A 129 20.14 8.21 -9.37
N LYS A 130 19.73 9.45 -9.65
CA LYS A 130 18.59 10.07 -8.96
C LYS A 130 17.25 9.41 -9.28
N GLU A 131 17.11 8.82 -10.46
CA GLU A 131 15.89 8.09 -10.83
C GLU A 131 15.81 6.77 -10.06
N ALA A 132 16.92 6.06 -9.89
CA ALA A 132 17.00 4.87 -9.05
C ALA A 132 16.68 5.19 -7.58
N VAL A 133 17.20 6.31 -7.06
CA VAL A 133 16.89 6.79 -5.70
C VAL A 133 15.42 7.13 -5.57
N LEU A 134 14.85 7.93 -6.47
CA LEU A 134 13.45 8.32 -6.46
C LEU A 134 12.52 7.10 -6.64
N GLY A 135 12.86 6.19 -7.56
CA GLY A 135 12.12 4.96 -7.83
C GLY A 135 12.13 3.93 -6.69
N THR A 136 12.94 4.18 -5.65
CA THR A 136 12.87 3.42 -4.40
C THR A 136 11.62 3.77 -3.60
N TYR A 137 11.24 5.05 -3.58
CA TYR A 137 10.20 5.58 -2.71
C TYR A 137 8.84 5.75 -3.40
N CYS A 138 8.84 6.05 -4.69
CA CYS A 138 7.62 6.42 -5.38
C CYS A 138 7.63 6.00 -6.84
N THR A 139 6.45 5.99 -7.42
CA THR A 139 6.26 5.59 -8.81
C THR A 139 6.56 6.73 -9.77
N MET A 140 7.05 6.39 -10.94
CA MET A 140 7.29 7.33 -12.03
C MET A 140 6.78 6.72 -13.34
N PRO A 141 6.20 7.53 -14.25
CA PRO A 141 5.79 7.03 -15.56
C PRO A 141 7.02 6.71 -16.42
N ALA A 142 6.97 5.57 -17.09
CA ALA A 142 8.01 5.18 -18.06
C ALA A 142 8.03 6.08 -19.29
N ILE A 143 6.86 6.67 -19.64
CA ILE A 143 6.68 7.60 -20.77
C ILE A 143 5.91 8.81 -20.27
N ASP A 144 6.41 10.02 -20.50
CA ASP A 144 5.72 11.27 -20.12
C ASP A 144 4.53 11.56 -21.03
N ASN A 145 3.37 10.96 -20.65
CA ASN A 145 2.07 11.21 -21.27
C ASN A 145 1.01 11.33 -20.16
N LYS A 146 0.81 12.52 -19.63
CA LYS A 146 -0.06 12.76 -18.47
C LYS A 146 -1.47 12.19 -18.61
N PRO A 147 -2.22 12.37 -19.73
CA PRO A 147 -3.55 11.75 -19.89
C PRO A 147 -3.52 10.22 -19.86
N ALA A 148 -2.56 9.60 -20.54
CA ALA A 148 -2.43 8.15 -20.57
C ALA A 148 -2.02 7.59 -19.21
N ASN A 149 -1.09 8.26 -18.52
CA ASN A 149 -0.61 7.87 -17.19
C ASN A 149 -1.73 7.98 -16.15
N PHE A 150 -2.52 9.07 -16.20
CA PHE A 150 -3.71 9.22 -15.34
C PHE A 150 -4.72 8.09 -15.59
N PHE A 151 -5.01 7.77 -16.86
CA PHE A 151 -5.92 6.69 -17.21
C PHE A 151 -5.42 5.32 -16.71
N THR A 152 -4.11 5.06 -16.81
CA THR A 152 -3.51 3.83 -16.29
C THR A 152 -3.73 3.69 -14.78
N GLU A 153 -3.42 4.72 -14.00
CA GLU A 153 -3.61 4.70 -12.55
C GLU A 153 -5.09 4.61 -12.15
N LEU A 154 -5.98 5.27 -12.90
CA LEU A 154 -7.42 5.17 -12.71
C LEU A 154 -7.91 3.73 -12.90
N VAL A 155 -7.52 3.08 -14.01
CA VAL A 155 -7.90 1.69 -14.30
C VAL A 155 -7.31 0.74 -13.25
N ALA A 156 -6.03 0.88 -12.91
CA ALA A 156 -5.38 0.03 -11.92
C ALA A 156 -6.05 0.16 -10.54
N THR A 157 -6.35 1.38 -10.09
CA THR A 157 -7.05 1.63 -8.83
C THR A 157 -8.48 1.11 -8.85
N PHE A 158 -9.20 1.29 -9.96
CA PHE A 158 -10.55 0.75 -10.13
C PHE A 158 -10.56 -0.78 -10.02
N ILE A 159 -9.66 -1.47 -10.72
CA ILE A 159 -9.55 -2.93 -10.65
C ILE A 159 -9.15 -3.38 -9.25
N LEU A 160 -8.24 -2.67 -8.57
CA LEU A 160 -7.90 -2.96 -7.18
C LEU A 160 -9.14 -2.94 -6.29
N LEU A 161 -9.94 -1.87 -6.34
CA LEU A 161 -11.16 -1.73 -5.53
C LEU A 161 -12.20 -2.78 -5.89
N LEU A 162 -12.41 -3.04 -7.18
CA LEU A 162 -13.33 -4.07 -7.67
C LEU A 162 -12.98 -5.44 -7.11
N MET A 163 -11.69 -5.81 -7.13
CA MET A 163 -11.21 -7.09 -6.62
C MET A 163 -11.32 -7.18 -5.09
N ILE A 164 -11.00 -6.10 -4.36
CA ILE A 164 -11.15 -6.06 -2.89
C ILE A 164 -12.61 -6.29 -2.50
N ILE A 165 -13.56 -5.59 -3.15
CA ILE A 165 -14.98 -5.74 -2.89
C ILE A 165 -15.46 -7.15 -3.29
N GLY A 166 -15.00 -7.66 -4.42
CA GLY A 166 -15.32 -9.01 -4.88
C GLY A 166 -14.85 -10.09 -3.91
N ILE A 167 -13.60 -9.99 -3.42
CA ILE A 167 -13.05 -10.91 -2.44
C ILE A 167 -13.82 -10.82 -1.12
N GLY A 168 -14.15 -9.61 -0.65
CA GLY A 168 -14.92 -9.41 0.58
C GLY A 168 -16.32 -10.01 0.54
N ASN A 169 -16.91 -10.16 -0.64
CA ASN A 169 -18.21 -10.79 -0.85
C ASN A 169 -18.14 -12.33 -0.99
N TYR A 170 -16.93 -12.91 -1.04
CA TYR A 170 -16.74 -14.35 -1.15
C TYR A 170 -16.76 -14.95 0.27
N ALA A 171 -17.90 -15.52 0.68
CA ALA A 171 -18.14 -15.96 2.04
C ALA A 171 -17.08 -16.95 2.60
N ASP A 172 -16.51 -17.78 1.73
CA ASP A 172 -15.52 -18.78 2.13
C ASP A 172 -14.12 -18.22 2.38
N VAL A 173 -13.78 -17.06 1.81
CA VAL A 173 -12.46 -16.43 2.01
C VAL A 173 -12.32 -15.89 3.44
N ALA A 174 -13.42 -15.44 4.06
CA ALA A 174 -13.41 -14.96 5.45
C ALA A 174 -13.10 -16.08 6.47
N ASN A 175 -13.28 -17.34 6.10
CA ASN A 175 -13.16 -18.50 7.00
C ASN A 175 -11.79 -19.21 6.90
N VAL A 176 -10.88 -18.80 6.04
CA VAL A 176 -9.57 -19.44 5.86
C VAL A 176 -8.46 -18.93 6.80
N GLY A 177 -8.80 -18.13 7.80
CA GLY A 177 -7.87 -17.67 8.83
C GLY A 177 -6.67 -16.91 8.25
N ALA A 178 -5.44 -17.28 8.64
CA ALA A 178 -4.21 -16.64 8.20
C ALA A 178 -3.97 -16.65 6.67
N VAL A 179 -4.64 -17.54 5.94
CA VAL A 179 -4.55 -17.60 4.47
C VAL A 179 -5.41 -16.53 3.79
N SER A 180 -6.28 -15.84 4.53
CA SER A 180 -7.19 -14.79 4.01
C SER A 180 -6.49 -13.62 3.33
N ALA A 181 -5.22 -13.36 3.64
CA ALA A 181 -4.42 -12.32 3.00
C ALA A 181 -3.89 -12.70 1.60
N TRP A 182 -3.86 -13.99 1.24
CA TRP A 182 -3.35 -14.44 -0.06
C TRP A 182 -4.12 -13.91 -1.27
N PRO A 183 -5.46 -13.86 -1.29
CA PRO A 183 -6.20 -13.29 -2.41
C PRO A 183 -5.80 -11.85 -2.70
N ILE A 184 -5.67 -11.01 -1.67
CA ILE A 184 -5.23 -9.61 -1.83
C ILE A 184 -3.77 -9.56 -2.32
N THR A 185 -2.90 -10.40 -1.77
CA THR A 185 -1.51 -10.52 -2.25
C THR A 185 -1.45 -10.84 -3.74
N ALA A 186 -2.23 -11.83 -4.18
CA ALA A 186 -2.31 -12.22 -5.60
C ALA A 186 -2.83 -11.07 -6.48
N VAL A 187 -3.82 -10.29 -6.01
CA VAL A 187 -4.31 -9.11 -6.73
C VAL A 187 -3.20 -8.07 -6.92
N ILE A 188 -2.46 -7.73 -5.87
CA ILE A 188 -1.36 -6.75 -5.95
C ILE A 188 -0.27 -7.23 -6.90
N VAL A 189 0.14 -8.49 -6.80
CA VAL A 189 1.13 -9.09 -7.72
C VAL A 189 0.64 -9.04 -9.17
N SER A 190 -0.62 -9.45 -9.42
CA SER A 190 -1.20 -9.42 -10.77
C SER A 190 -1.26 -8.03 -11.35
N LEU A 191 -1.70 -7.03 -10.56
CA LEU A 191 -1.74 -5.63 -10.98
C LEU A 191 -0.33 -5.10 -11.30
N GLY A 192 0.65 -5.42 -10.46
CA GLY A 192 2.05 -5.05 -10.70
C GLY A 192 2.61 -5.63 -11.98
N MET A 193 2.33 -6.92 -12.25
CA MET A 193 2.81 -7.61 -13.43
C MET A 193 2.09 -7.19 -14.71
N SER A 194 0.80 -6.86 -14.65
CA SER A 194 -0.04 -6.61 -15.83
C SER A 194 -0.24 -5.12 -16.14
N LEU A 195 -0.46 -4.28 -15.13
CA LEU A 195 -0.77 -2.86 -15.29
C LEU A 195 0.32 -1.92 -14.74
N GLY A 196 1.32 -2.46 -14.05
CA GLY A 196 2.38 -1.65 -13.44
C GLY A 196 3.41 -1.10 -14.42
N GLY A 197 3.54 -1.66 -15.62
CA GLY A 197 4.57 -1.27 -16.59
C GLY A 197 4.56 0.20 -16.99
N PRO A 198 3.40 0.83 -17.27
CA PRO A 198 3.37 2.22 -17.72
C PRO A 198 3.72 3.25 -16.64
N THR A 199 3.29 3.04 -15.39
CA THR A 199 3.32 4.09 -14.35
C THR A 199 3.89 3.63 -13.00
N GLY A 200 4.09 2.32 -12.80
CA GLY A 200 4.50 1.78 -11.52
C GLY A 200 3.36 1.43 -10.57
N TYR A 201 2.08 1.44 -11.03
CA TYR A 201 0.88 1.05 -10.27
C TYR A 201 0.85 1.61 -8.84
N ALA A 202 0.88 2.92 -8.70
CA ALA A 202 0.83 3.58 -7.40
C ALA A 202 -0.39 3.15 -6.58
N MET A 203 -1.59 3.37 -7.11
CA MET A 203 -2.92 2.95 -6.59
C MET A 203 -3.17 3.27 -5.11
N ASN A 204 -2.20 3.79 -4.40
CA ASN A 204 -2.21 4.00 -2.96
C ASN A 204 -1.47 5.31 -2.61
N PRO A 205 -2.19 6.39 -2.24
CA PRO A 205 -1.56 7.65 -1.86
C PRO A 205 -0.60 7.55 -0.66
N ALA A 206 -0.85 6.66 0.30
CA ALA A 206 0.06 6.48 1.43
C ALA A 206 1.35 5.73 1.05
N ARG A 207 1.30 4.93 -0.02
CA ARG A 207 2.45 4.20 -0.58
C ARG A 207 3.29 5.04 -1.54
N ASP A 208 2.72 6.11 -2.13
CA ASP A 208 3.42 6.91 -3.14
C ASP A 208 3.70 8.34 -2.67
N LEU A 209 2.68 9.06 -2.17
CA LEU A 209 2.83 10.45 -1.74
C LEU A 209 3.62 10.59 -0.43
N SER A 210 3.39 9.71 0.55
CA SER A 210 4.08 9.79 1.85
C SER A 210 5.59 9.55 1.71
N PRO A 211 6.05 8.50 1.00
CA PRO A 211 7.47 8.28 0.77
C PRO A 211 8.13 9.36 -0.09
N ARG A 212 7.35 10.00 -0.97
CA ARG A 212 7.84 11.11 -1.81
C ARG A 212 8.14 12.38 -0.99
N ILE A 213 7.54 12.50 0.19
CA ILE A 213 7.75 13.62 1.12
C ILE A 213 8.87 13.30 2.11
N ALA A 214 9.12 12.02 2.39
CA ALA A 214 10.16 11.58 3.32
C ALA A 214 11.57 11.80 2.76
#